data_c6c5d62534cefc38381c18cacfa0dd4f
#
_entry.id   c6c5d62534cefc38381c18cacfa0dd4f
#
_cell.length_a   1.000
_cell.length_b   1.000
_cell.length_c   1.000
_cell.angle_alpha   90.00
_cell.angle_beta   90.00
_cell.angle_gamma   90.00
#
_symmetry.space_group_name_H-M   'P 1'
#
loop_
_entity.id
_entity.type
_entity.pdbx_description
1 polymer ?
#
loop_
_entity_poly.entity_id
_entity_poly.type
_entity_poly.pdbx_seq_one_letter_code
_entity_poly.pdbx_strand_id
1 'polypeptide(L)'
;MAVRLKDKPFFWAAIICLVLFYSKAVKIPEKNPFISAFSKEALTGLSGMLISSPQKSASGSSYLSKISVGAVKALPFKNSTLPSFSSARGNVDVIIPAELCEVYFPGKIYSGAKALKKGCYLYESGADYDFEGYFIGDLFFVKSCSACRWKKGFLGKIDKVRALCRLHFKRLMFYWKDGGGLILALLSGSKEYLDSTLYSNFRLSGLSHIIALSGMHLSMFSAITVFFASRFGRKKLTIALRITALVAFVWFAGFSPSLMRAFICSMLLLFASVAGVRQPDMLLILSFSFLLQTIISPSDLENAGFMLSYGALAGILLVGRGLTRFFTRFMPYYFAGSLSASCGAQIFTAPISLRLFGSFSPVGIIASVFVSPLISIFIYTALFLILLCLLFPPLASYSAFFVEIEYNLIKFVVGFFSHAPVWSIA
;
A
#
# COMPACT_ATOMS: atom_id res chain seq x y z
N MET A 1 27.97 -3.29 21.29
CA MET A 1 27.27 -4.18 22.23
C MET A 1 26.58 -5.24 21.39
N ALA A 2 27.00 -6.50 21.48
CA ALA A 2 26.35 -7.60 20.75
C ALA A 2 24.90 -7.72 21.27
N VAL A 3 23.95 -7.91 20.36
CA VAL A 3 22.55 -8.11 20.72
C VAL A 3 22.47 -9.45 21.48
N ARG A 4 22.30 -9.41 22.80
CA ARG A 4 22.03 -10.62 23.60
C ARG A 4 20.62 -11.11 23.28
N LEU A 5 20.51 -12.05 22.35
CA LEU A 5 19.22 -12.60 21.92
C LEU A 5 18.58 -13.52 22.96
N LYS A 6 19.40 -14.11 23.86
CA LYS A 6 18.92 -15.05 24.88
C LYS A 6 17.84 -14.48 25.80
N ASP A 7 17.91 -13.20 26.10
CA ASP A 7 17.01 -12.54 27.06
C ASP A 7 15.79 -11.85 26.38
N LYS A 8 15.40 -12.31 25.19
CA LYS A 8 14.31 -11.69 24.40
C LYS A 8 13.17 -12.66 24.09
N PRO A 9 12.26 -12.88 25.03
CA PRO A 9 11.20 -13.89 24.89
C PRO A 9 10.29 -13.63 23.69
N PHE A 10 9.92 -12.37 23.41
CA PHE A 10 9.08 -12.04 22.26
C PHE A 10 9.76 -12.28 20.92
N PHE A 11 11.09 -12.16 20.84
CA PHE A 11 11.86 -12.52 19.63
C PHE A 11 11.79 -14.02 19.37
N TRP A 12 11.96 -14.83 20.39
CA TRP A 12 11.86 -16.28 20.25
C TRP A 12 10.43 -16.73 19.96
N ALA A 13 9.43 -16.09 20.60
CA ALA A 13 8.03 -16.36 20.29
C ALA A 13 7.69 -16.04 18.81
N ALA A 14 8.23 -14.95 18.26
CA ALA A 14 8.04 -14.60 16.85
C ALA A 14 8.72 -15.63 15.92
N ILE A 15 9.92 -16.12 16.26
CA ILE A 15 10.61 -17.20 15.52
C ILE A 15 9.79 -18.48 15.58
N ILE A 16 9.33 -18.89 16.76
CA ILE A 16 8.49 -20.08 16.93
C ILE A 16 7.21 -19.96 16.08
N CYS A 17 6.56 -18.82 16.10
CA CYS A 17 5.37 -18.54 15.27
C CYS A 17 5.69 -18.72 13.78
N LEU A 18 6.81 -18.18 13.30
CA LEU A 18 7.27 -18.36 11.92
C LEU A 18 7.53 -19.84 11.58
N VAL A 19 8.23 -20.56 12.45
CA VAL A 19 8.54 -21.99 12.25
C VAL A 19 7.24 -22.80 12.18
N LEU A 20 6.31 -22.57 13.09
CA LEU A 20 5.00 -23.25 13.10
C LEU A 20 4.18 -22.95 11.84
N PHE A 21 4.27 -21.72 11.34
CA PHE A 21 3.62 -21.34 10.09
C PHE A 21 4.25 -22.04 8.87
N TYR A 22 5.57 -21.98 8.71
CA TYR A 22 6.27 -22.60 7.57
C TYR A 22 6.26 -24.12 7.58
N SER A 23 6.20 -24.75 8.78
CA SER A 23 6.03 -26.21 8.92
C SER A 23 4.61 -26.68 8.59
N LYS A 24 3.69 -25.76 8.23
CA LYS A 24 2.26 -26.02 8.01
C LYS A 24 1.55 -26.65 9.22
N ALA A 25 2.15 -26.55 10.41
CA ALA A 25 1.53 -27.00 11.66
C ALA A 25 0.28 -26.18 12.01
N VAL A 26 0.24 -24.91 11.58
CA VAL A 26 -0.93 -24.04 11.72
C VAL A 26 -1.51 -23.79 10.32
N LYS A 27 -2.72 -24.27 10.09
CA LYS A 27 -3.50 -23.95 8.89
C LYS A 27 -4.15 -22.59 9.08
N ILE A 28 -3.83 -21.63 8.21
CA ILE A 28 -4.60 -20.38 8.15
C ILE A 28 -5.93 -20.71 7.47
N PRO A 29 -7.08 -20.40 8.10
CA PRO A 29 -8.36 -20.61 7.44
C PRO A 29 -8.41 -19.74 6.18
N GLU A 30 -8.82 -20.35 5.05
CA GLU A 30 -9.07 -19.60 3.81
C GLU A 30 -10.01 -18.43 4.11
N LYS A 31 -9.60 -17.25 3.66
CA LYS A 31 -10.29 -16.00 3.97
C LYS A 31 -11.59 -15.93 3.16
N ASN A 32 -12.69 -16.44 3.72
CA ASN A 32 -14.04 -16.40 3.16
C ASN A 32 -14.13 -16.98 1.72
N PRO A 33 -14.09 -18.31 1.56
CA PRO A 33 -14.30 -18.92 0.25
C PRO A 33 -15.66 -18.51 -0.30
N PHE A 34 -15.75 -18.34 -1.62
CA PHE A 34 -17.02 -18.01 -2.27
C PHE A 34 -17.96 -19.21 -2.24
N ILE A 35 -19.11 -19.04 -1.61
CA ILE A 35 -20.15 -20.06 -1.49
C ILE A 35 -21.45 -19.45 -2.03
N SER A 36 -22.03 -20.09 -3.04
CA SER A 36 -23.32 -19.73 -3.60
C SER A 36 -24.19 -20.98 -3.84
N ALA A 37 -25.49 -20.80 -3.90
CA ALA A 37 -26.44 -21.85 -4.22
C ALA A 37 -26.43 -22.24 -5.72
N PHE A 38 -25.82 -21.40 -6.56
CA PHE A 38 -25.76 -21.59 -8.01
C PHE A 38 -24.32 -21.85 -8.47
N SER A 39 -24.17 -22.58 -9.58
CA SER A 39 -22.85 -22.74 -10.24
C SER A 39 -22.36 -21.39 -10.76
N LYS A 40 -21.04 -21.18 -10.76
CA LYS A 40 -20.43 -19.91 -11.20
C LYS A 40 -20.84 -19.53 -12.62
N GLU A 41 -21.05 -20.51 -13.49
CA GLU A 41 -21.42 -20.32 -14.88
C GLU A 41 -22.85 -19.77 -15.07
N ALA A 42 -23.75 -20.07 -14.13
CA ALA A 42 -25.13 -19.58 -14.15
C ALA A 42 -25.28 -18.16 -13.57
N LEU A 43 -24.23 -17.62 -12.97
CA LEU A 43 -24.28 -16.32 -12.31
C LEU A 43 -24.10 -15.18 -13.32
N THR A 44 -25.05 -14.25 -13.33
CA THR A 44 -25.07 -13.05 -14.18
C THR A 44 -24.87 -11.76 -13.41
N GLY A 45 -24.87 -11.81 -12.07
CA GLY A 45 -24.64 -10.62 -11.28
C GLY A 45 -24.17 -10.93 -9.87
N LEU A 46 -23.41 -10.01 -9.32
CA LEU A 46 -22.90 -10.01 -7.94
C LEU A 46 -23.29 -8.72 -7.24
N SER A 47 -23.84 -8.83 -6.06
CA SER A 47 -24.11 -7.69 -5.17
C SER A 47 -23.28 -7.82 -3.90
N GLY A 48 -22.55 -6.78 -3.56
CA GLY A 48 -21.72 -6.79 -2.37
C GLY A 48 -20.81 -5.57 -2.22
N MET A 49 -19.98 -5.61 -1.19
CA MET A 49 -19.10 -4.50 -0.83
C MET A 49 -17.69 -4.70 -1.41
N LEU A 50 -17.14 -3.68 -2.06
CA LEU A 50 -15.74 -3.67 -2.43
C LEU A 50 -14.85 -3.61 -1.18
N ILE A 51 -13.97 -4.60 -1.04
CA ILE A 51 -13.00 -4.68 0.05
C ILE A 51 -11.76 -3.87 -0.27
N SER A 52 -11.32 -3.90 -1.53
CA SER A 52 -10.14 -3.18 -2.00
C SER A 52 -10.52 -2.12 -3.03
N SER A 53 -9.81 -1.00 -3.03
CA SER A 53 -9.95 -0.01 -4.10
C SER A 53 -9.40 -0.58 -5.40
N PRO A 54 -10.03 -0.33 -6.55
CA PRO A 54 -9.61 -0.86 -7.84
C PRO A 54 -8.17 -0.48 -8.18
N GLN A 55 -7.40 -1.43 -8.67
CA GLN A 55 -6.03 -1.25 -9.15
C GLN A 55 -5.96 -1.53 -10.65
N LYS A 56 -5.32 -0.65 -11.40
CA LYS A 56 -5.16 -0.81 -12.84
C LYS A 56 -4.35 -2.06 -13.16
N SER A 57 -4.86 -2.88 -14.07
CA SER A 57 -4.16 -4.06 -14.60
C SER A 57 -2.92 -3.64 -15.42
N ALA A 58 -1.97 -4.54 -15.57
CA ALA A 58 -0.77 -4.32 -16.38
C ALA A 58 -1.10 -3.98 -17.85
N SER A 59 -2.21 -4.50 -18.39
CA SER A 59 -2.70 -4.18 -19.73
C SER A 59 -3.29 -2.77 -19.88
N GLY A 60 -3.58 -2.11 -18.77
CA GLY A 60 -4.20 -0.77 -18.75
C GLY A 60 -5.68 -0.71 -19.13
N SER A 61 -6.25 -1.80 -19.64
CA SER A 61 -7.63 -1.86 -20.14
C SER A 61 -8.69 -2.18 -19.09
N SER A 62 -8.25 -2.61 -17.90
CA SER A 62 -9.15 -3.04 -16.82
C SER A 62 -8.58 -2.72 -15.44
N TYR A 63 -9.44 -2.78 -14.44
CA TYR A 63 -9.11 -2.61 -13.03
C TYR A 63 -9.45 -3.88 -12.27
N LEU A 64 -8.54 -4.34 -11.44
CA LEU A 64 -8.73 -5.48 -10.54
C LEU A 64 -9.14 -4.98 -9.17
N SER A 65 -10.16 -5.60 -8.60
CA SER A 65 -10.62 -5.33 -7.23
C SER A 65 -11.15 -6.61 -6.59
N LYS A 66 -11.46 -6.55 -5.30
CA LYS A 66 -12.03 -7.67 -4.55
C LYS A 66 -13.35 -7.25 -3.91
N ILE A 67 -14.40 -8.07 -4.13
CA ILE A 67 -15.74 -7.85 -3.58
C ILE A 67 -16.05 -8.91 -2.52
N SER A 68 -16.64 -8.47 -1.40
CA SER A 68 -17.31 -9.36 -0.44
C SER A 68 -18.76 -9.50 -0.88
N VAL A 69 -19.12 -10.66 -1.38
CA VAL A 69 -20.43 -10.92 -1.95
C VAL A 69 -21.45 -11.15 -0.84
N GLY A 70 -22.60 -10.51 -0.95
CA GLY A 70 -23.76 -10.70 -0.08
C GLY A 70 -24.95 -11.36 -0.77
N ALA A 71 -25.10 -11.10 -2.08
CA ALA A 71 -26.14 -11.70 -2.89
C ALA A 71 -25.65 -11.93 -4.34
N VAL A 72 -26.27 -12.88 -5.03
CA VAL A 72 -25.99 -13.23 -6.42
C VAL A 72 -27.26 -13.23 -7.23
N LYS A 73 -27.12 -12.89 -8.51
CA LYS A 73 -28.19 -12.96 -9.52
C LYS A 73 -27.81 -14.05 -10.52
N ALA A 74 -28.68 -15.00 -10.74
CA ALA A 74 -28.48 -16.09 -11.69
C ALA A 74 -29.43 -15.97 -12.89
N LEU A 75 -29.11 -16.67 -13.98
CA LEU A 75 -29.99 -16.84 -15.13
C LEU A 75 -31.34 -17.39 -14.67
N PRO A 76 -32.45 -16.98 -15.30
CA PRO A 76 -33.76 -17.54 -14.98
C PRO A 76 -33.78 -19.04 -15.21
N PHE A 77 -34.41 -19.77 -14.29
CA PHE A 77 -34.66 -21.21 -14.44
C PHE A 77 -35.57 -21.45 -15.66
N LYS A 78 -35.49 -22.65 -16.27
CA LYS A 78 -36.17 -23.02 -17.53
C LYS A 78 -37.66 -22.64 -17.66
N ASN A 79 -38.35 -22.30 -16.57
CA ASN A 79 -39.78 -21.95 -16.54
C ASN A 79 -40.11 -20.59 -15.92
N SER A 80 -39.11 -19.74 -15.63
CA SER A 80 -39.34 -18.40 -15.07
C SER A 80 -38.70 -17.33 -15.95
N THR A 81 -39.43 -16.25 -16.22
CA THR A 81 -38.92 -15.08 -16.93
C THR A 81 -38.12 -14.12 -16.03
N LEU A 82 -38.14 -14.35 -14.70
CA LEU A 82 -37.48 -13.49 -13.72
C LEU A 82 -36.14 -14.08 -13.27
N PRO A 83 -35.08 -13.24 -13.14
CA PRO A 83 -33.81 -13.69 -12.64
C PRO A 83 -33.93 -14.19 -11.19
N SER A 84 -33.24 -15.28 -10.86
CA SER A 84 -33.21 -15.84 -9.52
C SER A 84 -32.19 -15.09 -8.67
N PHE A 85 -32.59 -14.63 -7.49
CA PHE A 85 -31.71 -14.03 -6.50
C PHE A 85 -31.49 -15.01 -5.35
N SER A 86 -30.24 -15.11 -4.89
CA SER A 86 -29.89 -15.91 -3.72
C SER A 86 -28.84 -15.17 -2.88
N SER A 87 -28.87 -15.45 -1.57
CA SER A 87 -27.78 -15.03 -0.69
C SER A 87 -26.52 -15.82 -1.05
N ALA A 88 -25.40 -15.12 -1.09
CA ALA A 88 -24.08 -15.73 -1.24
C ALA A 88 -23.13 -15.11 -0.23
N ARG A 89 -22.06 -15.82 0.08
CA ARG A 89 -21.02 -15.34 1.00
C ARG A 89 -19.65 -15.64 0.42
N GLY A 90 -18.70 -14.79 0.76
CA GLY A 90 -17.31 -14.99 0.39
C GLY A 90 -16.75 -13.86 -0.43
N ASN A 91 -15.49 -13.99 -0.78
CA ASN A 91 -14.76 -12.99 -1.53
C ASN A 91 -14.54 -13.45 -2.96
N VAL A 92 -14.74 -12.53 -3.91
CA VAL A 92 -14.53 -12.77 -5.35
C VAL A 92 -13.64 -11.67 -5.90
N ASP A 93 -12.68 -12.04 -6.74
CA ASP A 93 -11.89 -11.07 -7.49
C ASP A 93 -12.68 -10.62 -8.72
N VAL A 94 -12.84 -9.30 -8.87
CA VAL A 94 -13.63 -8.69 -9.94
C VAL A 94 -12.74 -7.87 -10.87
N ILE A 95 -12.98 -8.01 -12.18
CA ILE A 95 -12.33 -7.23 -13.22
C ILE A 95 -13.34 -6.21 -13.74
N ILE A 96 -13.03 -4.92 -13.55
CA ILE A 96 -13.87 -3.79 -13.95
C ILE A 96 -13.24 -3.15 -15.19
N PRO A 97 -13.97 -3.00 -16.31
CA PRO A 97 -13.47 -2.31 -17.49
C PRO A 97 -13.03 -0.86 -17.20
N ALA A 98 -11.95 -0.42 -17.83
CA ALA A 98 -11.43 0.94 -17.62
C ALA A 98 -12.46 2.02 -17.95
N GLU A 99 -13.32 1.77 -18.94
CA GLU A 99 -14.40 2.69 -19.33
C GLU A 99 -15.37 3.03 -18.19
N LEU A 100 -15.64 2.07 -17.31
CA LEU A 100 -16.49 2.31 -16.13
C LEU A 100 -15.77 3.09 -15.03
N CYS A 101 -14.43 2.99 -14.98
CA CYS A 101 -13.58 3.66 -13.97
C CYS A 101 -13.06 5.03 -14.42
N GLU A 102 -13.22 5.43 -15.68
CA GLU A 102 -12.69 6.69 -16.26
C GLU A 102 -13.28 7.99 -15.67
N VAL A 103 -14.15 7.88 -14.68
CA VAL A 103 -14.71 9.02 -13.93
C VAL A 103 -13.62 9.90 -13.28
N TYR A 104 -12.41 9.37 -13.13
CA TYR A 104 -11.31 10.05 -12.46
C TYR A 104 -10.53 11.05 -13.34
N PHE A 105 -10.69 10.99 -14.67
CA PHE A 105 -9.88 11.79 -15.60
C PHE A 105 -10.49 13.17 -15.91
N PRO A 106 -9.74 14.28 -15.78
CA PRO A 106 -10.24 15.61 -16.08
C PRO A 106 -10.66 15.84 -17.53
N GLY A 107 -10.00 15.19 -18.51
CA GLY A 107 -10.33 15.37 -19.92
C GLY A 107 -11.62 14.68 -20.39
N LYS A 108 -12.09 13.68 -19.62
CA LYS A 108 -13.30 12.88 -19.87
C LYS A 108 -14.27 12.91 -18.69
N ILE A 109 -14.12 13.87 -17.76
CA ILE A 109 -14.92 13.93 -16.55
C ILE A 109 -16.38 14.18 -16.90
N TYR A 110 -17.16 13.20 -16.60
CA TYR A 110 -18.57 13.41 -16.33
C TYR A 110 -18.68 13.90 -14.89
N SER A 111 -19.09 15.16 -14.69
CA SER A 111 -19.48 15.64 -13.35
C SER A 111 -20.55 14.72 -12.78
N GLY A 112 -20.51 14.43 -11.48
CA GLY A 112 -21.27 13.41 -10.76
C GLY A 112 -22.60 12.94 -11.33
N ALA A 113 -23.52 13.86 -11.71
CA ALA A 113 -24.81 13.50 -12.29
C ALA A 113 -24.72 12.90 -13.72
N LYS A 114 -23.76 13.34 -14.55
CA LYS A 114 -23.56 12.77 -15.89
C LYS A 114 -22.84 11.41 -15.85
N ALA A 115 -21.94 11.23 -14.89
CA ALA A 115 -21.29 9.95 -14.65
C ALA A 115 -22.30 8.90 -14.20
N LEU A 116 -23.22 9.27 -13.28
CA LEU A 116 -24.31 8.40 -12.85
C LEU A 116 -25.25 8.02 -14.00
N LYS A 117 -25.59 8.97 -14.88
CA LYS A 117 -26.42 8.70 -16.07
C LYS A 117 -25.78 7.71 -17.07
N LYS A 118 -24.43 7.65 -17.11
CA LYS A 118 -23.69 6.68 -17.94
C LYS A 118 -23.34 5.37 -17.22
N GLY A 119 -23.80 5.18 -15.96
CA GLY A 119 -23.47 4.01 -15.16
C GLY A 119 -22.03 3.99 -14.66
N CYS A 120 -21.32 5.15 -14.71
CA CYS A 120 -19.98 5.30 -14.17
C CYS A 120 -20.07 5.72 -12.70
N TYR A 121 -19.61 4.86 -11.81
CA TYR A 121 -19.63 5.09 -10.38
C TYR A 121 -18.22 5.34 -9.83
N LEU A 122 -18.16 5.93 -8.65
CA LEU A 122 -16.91 6.06 -7.90
C LEU A 122 -16.61 4.70 -7.24
N TYR A 123 -15.71 3.92 -7.85
CA TYR A 123 -15.32 2.62 -7.33
C TYR A 123 -14.23 2.78 -6.26
N GLU A 124 -14.64 2.61 -5.01
CA GLU A 124 -13.74 2.63 -3.85
C GLU A 124 -14.19 1.60 -2.82
N SER A 125 -13.29 1.17 -1.94
CA SER A 125 -13.61 0.24 -0.88
C SER A 125 -14.64 0.83 0.10
N GLY A 126 -15.54 -0.01 0.62
CA GLY A 126 -16.55 0.35 1.61
C GLY A 126 -17.95 0.66 1.06
N ALA A 127 -18.13 0.74 -0.25
CA ALA A 127 -19.45 0.85 -0.88
C ALA A 127 -19.94 -0.49 -1.41
N ASP A 128 -21.26 -0.67 -1.41
CA ASP A 128 -21.94 -1.81 -1.99
C ASP A 128 -22.25 -1.51 -3.46
N TYR A 129 -21.92 -2.47 -4.32
CA TYR A 129 -22.14 -2.39 -5.77
C TYR A 129 -22.99 -3.57 -6.24
N ASP A 130 -23.83 -3.29 -7.23
CA ASP A 130 -24.57 -4.31 -7.96
C ASP A 130 -23.94 -4.43 -9.36
N PHE A 131 -23.08 -5.44 -9.54
CA PHE A 131 -22.41 -5.72 -10.80
C PHE A 131 -23.19 -6.73 -11.63
N GLU A 132 -23.27 -6.48 -12.93
CA GLU A 132 -23.70 -7.46 -13.91
C GLU A 132 -22.50 -7.88 -14.78
N GLY A 133 -22.40 -9.18 -15.04
CA GLY A 133 -21.26 -9.74 -15.75
C GLY A 133 -21.29 -11.27 -15.77
N TYR A 134 -20.12 -11.88 -15.83
CA TYR A 134 -19.98 -13.33 -15.93
C TYR A 134 -18.65 -13.79 -15.31
N PHE A 135 -18.60 -15.05 -14.93
CA PHE A 135 -17.38 -15.69 -14.44
C PHE A 135 -16.53 -16.25 -15.59
N ILE A 136 -15.21 -16.11 -15.48
CA ILE A 136 -14.23 -16.90 -16.22
C ILE A 136 -13.29 -17.50 -15.15
N GLY A 137 -13.41 -18.79 -14.90
CA GLY A 137 -12.73 -19.45 -13.80
C GLY A 137 -13.14 -18.87 -12.45
N ASP A 138 -12.19 -18.29 -11.71
CA ASP A 138 -12.42 -17.67 -10.38
C ASP A 138 -12.60 -16.15 -10.43
N LEU A 139 -12.48 -15.55 -11.62
CA LEU A 139 -12.58 -14.11 -11.81
C LEU A 139 -13.96 -13.72 -12.36
N PHE A 140 -14.57 -12.69 -11.79
CA PHE A 140 -15.82 -12.12 -12.28
C PHE A 140 -15.56 -10.91 -13.16
N PHE A 141 -15.96 -10.98 -14.42
CA PHE A 141 -15.83 -9.89 -15.39
C PHE A 141 -17.09 -9.02 -15.39
N VAL A 142 -16.92 -7.76 -14.97
CA VAL A 142 -18.01 -6.78 -14.91
C VAL A 142 -18.29 -6.23 -16.29
N LYS A 143 -19.55 -6.30 -16.73
CA LYS A 143 -20.07 -5.63 -17.93
C LYS A 143 -20.69 -4.28 -17.63
N SER A 144 -21.46 -4.22 -16.55
CA SER A 144 -22.15 -3.03 -16.12
C SER A 144 -22.28 -2.98 -14.61
N CYS A 145 -22.51 -1.77 -14.09
CA CYS A 145 -22.84 -1.54 -12.69
C CYS A 145 -24.21 -0.87 -12.63
N SER A 146 -25.16 -1.50 -11.97
CA SER A 146 -26.55 -1.01 -11.90
C SER A 146 -26.78 -0.09 -10.69
N ALA A 147 -26.03 -0.27 -9.59
CA ALA A 147 -26.17 0.55 -8.40
C ALA A 147 -24.86 0.66 -7.60
N CYS A 148 -24.73 1.80 -6.91
CA CYS A 148 -23.68 2.04 -5.92
C CYS A 148 -24.33 2.63 -4.67
N ARG A 149 -24.15 1.97 -3.54
CA ARG A 149 -24.76 2.36 -2.26
C ARG A 149 -23.72 2.39 -1.15
N TRP A 150 -23.66 3.49 -0.41
CA TRP A 150 -22.84 3.58 0.79
C TRP A 150 -23.61 3.05 1.98
N LYS A 151 -22.93 2.33 2.88
CA LYS A 151 -23.53 1.82 4.10
C LYS A 151 -24.21 2.95 4.88
N LYS A 152 -25.41 2.65 5.44
CA LYS A 152 -26.09 3.56 6.34
C LYS A 152 -25.34 3.63 7.68
N GLY A 153 -25.26 4.83 8.27
CA GLY A 153 -24.61 5.04 9.57
C GLY A 153 -23.27 5.80 9.50
N PHE A 154 -22.64 5.94 10.65
CA PHE A 154 -21.42 6.71 10.84
C PHE A 154 -20.23 6.14 10.04
N LEU A 155 -20.03 4.84 10.05
CA LEU A 155 -18.94 4.17 9.33
C LEU A 155 -19.06 4.36 7.81
N GLY A 156 -20.26 4.20 7.24
CA GLY A 156 -20.45 4.44 5.81
C GLY A 156 -20.25 5.90 5.40
N LYS A 157 -20.50 6.86 6.29
CA LYS A 157 -20.15 8.27 6.06
C LYS A 157 -18.63 8.47 6.02
N ILE A 158 -17.89 7.82 6.93
CA ILE A 158 -16.42 7.86 6.96
C ILE A 158 -15.84 7.27 5.67
N ASP A 159 -16.33 6.12 5.21
CA ASP A 159 -15.89 5.48 3.97
C ASP A 159 -16.17 6.38 2.74
N LYS A 160 -17.35 7.00 2.70
CA LYS A 160 -17.70 7.95 1.65
C LYS A 160 -16.79 9.19 1.65
N VAL A 161 -16.48 9.75 2.83
CA VAL A 161 -15.56 10.89 2.96
C VAL A 161 -14.17 10.48 2.48
N ARG A 162 -13.68 9.30 2.88
CA ARG A 162 -12.42 8.75 2.40
C ARG A 162 -12.37 8.67 0.87
N ALA A 163 -13.40 8.10 0.25
CA ALA A 163 -13.48 7.96 -1.20
C ALA A 163 -13.46 9.33 -1.90
N LEU A 164 -14.18 10.31 -1.37
CA LEU A 164 -14.18 11.68 -1.90
C LEU A 164 -12.80 12.35 -1.73
N CYS A 165 -12.15 12.22 -0.58
CA CYS A 165 -10.79 12.73 -0.37
C CYS A 165 -9.80 12.11 -1.37
N ARG A 166 -9.86 10.79 -1.59
CA ARG A 166 -9.02 10.11 -2.58
C ARG A 166 -9.31 10.57 -4.00
N LEU A 167 -10.57 10.80 -4.35
CA LEU A 167 -10.95 11.35 -5.66
C LEU A 167 -10.38 12.76 -5.87
N HIS A 168 -10.53 13.66 -4.89
CA HIS A 168 -9.95 15.00 -4.97
C HIS A 168 -8.43 14.97 -5.08
N PHE A 169 -7.78 14.08 -4.32
CA PHE A 169 -6.34 13.87 -4.41
C PHE A 169 -5.92 13.37 -5.80
N LYS A 170 -6.61 12.38 -6.37
CA LYS A 170 -6.34 11.90 -7.74
C LYS A 170 -6.49 13.03 -8.77
N ARG A 171 -7.53 13.88 -8.65
CA ARG A 171 -7.74 15.03 -9.53
C ARG A 171 -6.61 16.06 -9.43
N LEU A 172 -6.12 16.34 -8.22
CA LEU A 172 -4.98 17.23 -8.03
C LEU A 172 -3.72 16.65 -8.67
N MET A 173 -3.44 15.36 -8.45
CA MET A 173 -2.28 14.69 -9.03
C MET A 173 -2.29 14.68 -10.56
N PHE A 174 -3.47 14.71 -11.16
CA PHE A 174 -3.59 14.74 -12.61
C PHE A 174 -2.99 16.01 -13.24
N TYR A 175 -3.03 17.16 -12.56
CA TYR A 175 -2.37 18.39 -13.04
C TYR A 175 -0.85 18.24 -13.14
N TRP A 176 -0.27 17.31 -12.35
CA TRP A 176 1.17 17.05 -12.30
C TRP A 176 1.60 15.87 -13.17
N LYS A 177 0.74 15.40 -14.08
CA LYS A 177 1.01 14.35 -15.09
C LYS A 177 1.71 13.12 -14.48
N ASP A 178 2.85 12.71 -15.06
CA ASP A 178 3.62 11.53 -14.64
C ASP A 178 4.20 11.69 -13.22
N GLY A 179 4.65 12.90 -12.86
CA GLY A 179 5.07 13.21 -11.51
C GLY A 179 3.93 13.04 -10.49
N GLY A 180 2.73 13.47 -10.86
CA GLY A 180 1.51 13.24 -10.07
C GLY A 180 1.17 11.76 -9.92
N GLY A 181 1.39 10.96 -10.97
CA GLY A 181 1.25 9.49 -10.91
C GLY A 181 2.20 8.84 -9.91
N LEU A 182 3.46 9.30 -9.87
CA LEU A 182 4.44 8.82 -8.88
C LEU A 182 4.05 9.25 -7.46
N ILE A 183 3.62 10.50 -7.25
CA ILE A 183 3.16 10.98 -5.92
C ILE A 183 1.93 10.19 -5.47
N LEU A 184 0.98 9.91 -6.36
CA LEU A 184 -0.18 9.10 -6.06
C LEU A 184 0.21 7.71 -5.57
N ALA A 185 1.18 7.06 -6.24
CA ALA A 185 1.70 5.77 -5.81
C ALA A 185 2.37 5.83 -4.44
N LEU A 186 3.20 6.85 -4.19
CA LEU A 186 3.96 7.01 -2.96
C LEU A 186 3.09 7.39 -1.74
N LEU A 187 2.02 8.19 -1.92
CA LEU A 187 1.20 8.68 -0.81
C LEU A 187 -0.10 7.90 -0.60
N SER A 188 -0.69 7.34 -1.66
CA SER A 188 -1.96 6.60 -1.54
C SER A 188 -1.85 5.11 -1.90
N GLY A 189 -0.68 4.65 -2.37
CA GLY A 189 -0.48 3.28 -2.83
C GLY A 189 -1.15 2.95 -4.16
N SER A 190 -1.84 3.91 -4.78
CA SER A 190 -2.50 3.72 -6.07
C SER A 190 -1.50 3.87 -7.22
N LYS A 191 -1.28 2.79 -7.96
CA LYS A 191 -0.33 2.75 -9.09
C LYS A 191 -1.00 3.00 -10.44
N GLU A 192 -2.24 3.48 -10.44
CA GLU A 192 -3.09 3.60 -11.63
C GLU A 192 -2.49 4.52 -12.71
N TYR A 193 -1.78 5.56 -12.29
CA TYR A 193 -1.21 6.59 -13.18
C TYR A 193 0.32 6.58 -13.16
N LEU A 194 0.92 5.55 -12.60
CA LEU A 194 2.36 5.39 -12.61
C LEU A 194 2.81 4.97 -14.01
N ASP A 195 3.81 5.67 -14.57
CA ASP A 195 4.46 5.31 -15.82
C ASP A 195 4.97 3.86 -15.75
N SER A 196 4.53 3.05 -16.71
CA SER A 196 4.88 1.62 -16.77
C SER A 196 6.38 1.41 -16.95
N THR A 197 7.05 2.29 -17.70
CA THR A 197 8.50 2.28 -17.90
C THR A 197 9.22 2.55 -16.60
N LEU A 198 8.81 3.60 -15.88
CA LEU A 198 9.38 3.93 -14.59
C LEU A 198 9.15 2.79 -13.57
N TYR A 199 7.94 2.21 -13.53
CA TYR A 199 7.64 1.07 -12.66
C TYR A 199 8.54 -0.13 -12.94
N SER A 200 8.75 -0.45 -14.24
CA SER A 200 9.67 -1.50 -14.67
C SER A 200 11.10 -1.21 -14.23
N ASN A 201 11.58 0.02 -14.41
CA ASN A 201 12.91 0.44 -14.00
C ASN A 201 13.14 0.32 -12.48
N PHE A 202 12.15 0.68 -11.66
CA PHE A 202 12.19 0.46 -10.21
C PHE A 202 12.29 -1.03 -9.86
N ARG A 203 11.60 -1.88 -10.61
CA ARG A 203 11.65 -3.34 -10.40
C ARG A 203 13.02 -3.89 -10.78
N LEU A 204 13.55 -3.54 -11.95
CA LEU A 204 14.85 -3.99 -12.44
C LEU A 204 16.01 -3.51 -11.55
N SER A 205 15.94 -2.28 -11.06
CA SER A 205 16.94 -1.74 -10.13
C SER A 205 16.79 -2.24 -8.68
N GLY A 206 15.86 -3.15 -8.38
CA GLY A 206 15.65 -3.69 -7.03
C GLY A 206 15.00 -2.70 -6.04
N LEU A 207 14.42 -1.61 -6.54
CA LEU A 207 13.84 -0.52 -5.76
C LEU A 207 12.31 -0.59 -5.61
N SER A 208 11.69 -1.72 -5.95
CA SER A 208 10.22 -1.90 -5.85
C SER A 208 9.66 -1.57 -4.46
N HIS A 209 10.46 -1.74 -3.42
CA HIS A 209 10.10 -1.44 -2.04
C HIS A 209 9.89 0.06 -1.77
N ILE A 210 10.46 0.95 -2.59
CA ILE A 210 10.30 2.40 -2.48
C ILE A 210 8.91 2.83 -2.96
N ILE A 211 8.40 2.24 -4.07
CA ILE A 211 7.05 2.53 -4.57
C ILE A 211 5.97 1.93 -3.67
N ALA A 212 6.27 0.82 -2.99
CA ALA A 212 5.34 0.25 -2.03
C ALA A 212 5.18 1.17 -0.82
N LEU A 213 3.93 1.38 -0.38
CA LEU A 213 3.68 2.12 0.86
C LEU A 213 4.46 1.49 2.02
N SER A 214 5.38 2.25 2.58
CA SER A 214 6.34 1.77 3.57
C SER A 214 6.33 2.62 4.85
N GLY A 215 7.04 2.13 5.86
CA GLY A 215 7.26 2.89 7.10
C GLY A 215 7.97 4.22 6.90
N MET A 216 8.75 4.37 5.83
CA MET A 216 9.40 5.64 5.47
C MET A 216 8.36 6.74 5.22
N HIS A 217 7.34 6.47 4.41
CA HIS A 217 6.26 7.42 4.12
C HIS A 217 5.52 7.85 5.38
N LEU A 218 5.18 6.87 6.24
CA LEU A 218 4.51 7.14 7.51
C LEU A 218 5.37 7.97 8.46
N SER A 219 6.68 7.70 8.52
CA SER A 219 7.62 8.46 9.36
C SER A 219 7.82 9.89 8.87
N MET A 220 7.88 10.11 7.55
CA MET A 220 7.96 11.45 6.96
C MET A 220 6.72 12.29 7.28
N PHE A 221 5.54 11.71 7.11
CA PHE A 221 4.29 12.37 7.45
C PHE A 221 4.20 12.71 8.95
N SER A 222 4.63 11.77 9.80
CA SER A 222 4.75 11.99 11.24
C SER A 222 5.76 13.11 11.58
N ALA A 223 6.91 13.18 10.91
CA ALA A 223 7.94 14.18 11.14
C ALA A 223 7.45 15.61 10.85
N ILE A 224 6.73 15.80 9.74
CA ILE A 224 6.10 17.09 9.41
C ILE A 224 5.15 17.52 10.53
N THR A 225 4.29 16.59 10.98
CA THR A 225 3.34 16.88 12.06
C THR A 225 4.04 17.28 13.35
N VAL A 226 5.11 16.57 13.71
CA VAL A 226 5.92 16.90 14.91
C VAL A 226 6.59 18.26 14.75
N PHE A 227 7.12 18.58 13.57
CA PHE A 227 7.76 19.88 13.31
C PHE A 227 6.79 21.04 13.55
N PHE A 228 5.58 20.97 13.04
CA PHE A 228 4.57 22.02 13.26
C PHE A 228 4.06 22.01 14.71
N ALA A 229 3.78 20.84 15.27
CA ALA A 229 3.23 20.71 16.62
C ALA A 229 4.20 21.16 17.71
N SER A 230 5.51 21.00 17.51
CA SER A 230 6.54 21.41 18.48
C SER A 230 6.59 22.93 18.69
N ARG A 231 6.14 23.71 17.69
CA ARG A 231 6.02 25.18 17.80
C ARG A 231 5.04 25.64 18.88
N PHE A 232 4.08 24.81 19.23
CA PHE A 232 3.09 25.14 20.28
C PHE A 232 3.59 24.84 21.71
N GLY A 233 4.78 24.27 21.90
CA GLY A 233 5.40 24.01 23.19
C GLY A 233 4.65 23.03 24.12
N ARG A 234 3.53 22.45 23.67
CA ARG A 234 2.64 21.58 24.46
C ARG A 234 2.87 20.12 24.12
N LYS A 235 3.64 19.38 24.94
CA LYS A 235 3.95 17.95 24.70
C LYS A 235 2.70 17.08 24.45
N LYS A 236 1.63 17.25 25.25
CA LYS A 236 0.38 16.49 25.06
C LYS A 236 -0.27 16.76 23.70
N LEU A 237 -0.28 18.02 23.23
CA LEU A 237 -0.80 18.40 21.93
C LEU A 237 0.03 17.78 20.80
N THR A 238 1.35 17.82 20.90
CA THR A 238 2.27 17.19 19.93
C THR A 238 2.00 15.68 19.80
N ILE A 239 1.81 14.98 20.92
CA ILE A 239 1.49 13.56 20.95
C ILE A 239 0.13 13.30 20.27
N ALA A 240 -0.90 14.06 20.65
CA ALA A 240 -2.24 13.91 20.08
C ALA A 240 -2.24 14.16 18.56
N LEU A 241 -1.60 15.25 18.10
CA LEU A 241 -1.49 15.55 16.66
C LEU A 241 -0.73 14.46 15.90
N ARG A 242 0.33 13.90 16.49
CA ARG A 242 1.07 12.79 15.89
C ARG A 242 0.22 11.53 15.74
N ILE A 243 -0.54 11.16 16.79
CA ILE A 243 -1.48 10.02 16.71
C ILE A 243 -2.52 10.27 15.61
N THR A 244 -3.15 11.44 15.62
CA THR A 244 -4.17 11.80 14.63
C THR A 244 -3.60 11.74 13.21
N ALA A 245 -2.40 12.26 12.98
CA ALA A 245 -1.75 12.22 11.68
C ALA A 245 -1.46 10.79 11.21
N LEU A 246 -0.94 9.93 12.09
CA LEU A 246 -0.66 8.53 11.78
C LEU A 246 -1.96 7.77 11.44
N VAL A 247 -3.02 7.96 12.23
CA VAL A 247 -4.34 7.34 11.96
C VAL A 247 -4.93 7.87 10.66
N ALA A 248 -4.89 9.19 10.44
CA ALA A 248 -5.41 9.82 9.22
C ALA A 248 -4.66 9.34 7.97
N PHE A 249 -3.34 9.19 8.03
CA PHE A 249 -2.54 8.68 6.93
C PHE A 249 -2.90 7.23 6.59
N VAL A 250 -2.97 6.34 7.58
CA VAL A 250 -3.35 4.93 7.37
C VAL A 250 -4.78 4.83 6.85
N TRP A 251 -5.70 5.63 7.40
CA TRP A 251 -7.08 5.70 6.93
C TRP A 251 -7.16 6.15 5.46
N PHE A 252 -6.39 7.16 5.07
CA PHE A 252 -6.35 7.66 3.70
C PHE A 252 -5.69 6.67 2.72
N ALA A 253 -4.49 6.17 3.06
CA ALA A 253 -3.69 5.30 2.21
C ALA A 253 -4.28 3.88 2.08
N GLY A 254 -4.89 3.37 3.16
CA GLY A 254 -5.45 2.02 3.24
C GLY A 254 -4.56 1.06 4.00
N PHE A 255 -5.14 -0.10 4.32
CA PHE A 255 -4.51 -1.11 5.17
C PHE A 255 -3.66 -2.06 4.32
N SER A 256 -2.39 -1.71 4.06
CA SER A 256 -1.42 -2.67 3.53
C SER A 256 -0.62 -3.30 4.69
N PRO A 257 -0.19 -4.57 4.61
CA PRO A 257 0.53 -5.24 5.70
C PRO A 257 1.81 -4.51 6.13
N SER A 258 2.57 -3.96 5.17
CA SER A 258 3.78 -3.17 5.44
C SER A 258 3.46 -1.86 6.18
N LEU A 259 2.38 -1.17 5.79
CA LEU A 259 1.95 0.07 6.44
C LEU A 259 1.41 -0.20 7.85
N MET A 260 0.65 -1.31 8.03
CA MET A 260 0.15 -1.73 9.35
C MET A 260 1.29 -2.04 10.31
N ARG A 261 2.35 -2.76 9.87
CA ARG A 261 3.56 -2.93 10.67
C ARG A 261 4.13 -1.59 11.11
N ALA A 262 4.32 -0.65 10.17
CA ALA A 262 4.88 0.65 10.46
C ALA A 262 4.02 1.46 11.45
N PHE A 263 2.70 1.38 11.29
CA PHE A 263 1.74 2.01 12.19
C PHE A 263 1.83 1.44 13.61
N ILE A 264 1.80 0.09 13.75
CA ILE A 264 1.91 -0.59 15.05
C ILE A 264 3.25 -0.22 15.71
N CYS A 265 4.37 -0.32 14.99
CA CYS A 265 5.69 0.07 15.51
C CYS A 265 5.72 1.54 15.96
N SER A 266 5.14 2.45 15.18
CA SER A 266 5.07 3.87 15.52
C SER A 266 4.22 4.14 16.76
N MET A 267 3.10 3.42 16.93
CA MET A 267 2.26 3.51 18.13
C MET A 267 2.99 2.96 19.36
N LEU A 268 3.67 1.83 19.24
CA LEU A 268 4.46 1.26 20.34
C LEU A 268 5.62 2.18 20.77
N LEU A 269 6.32 2.79 19.80
CA LEU A 269 7.37 3.77 20.07
C LEU A 269 6.82 5.01 20.78
N LEU A 270 5.67 5.49 20.33
CA LEU A 270 5.01 6.64 20.94
C LEU A 270 4.57 6.31 22.37
N PHE A 271 3.97 5.14 22.59
CA PHE A 271 3.60 4.66 23.91
C PHE A 271 4.81 4.52 24.84
N ALA A 272 5.92 3.92 24.37
CA ALA A 272 7.17 3.83 25.11
C ALA A 272 7.71 5.22 25.52
N SER A 273 7.63 6.20 24.59
CA SER A 273 8.02 7.59 24.86
C SER A 273 7.15 8.25 25.93
N VAL A 274 5.83 8.01 25.90
CA VAL A 274 4.88 8.52 26.93
C VAL A 274 5.13 7.87 28.28
N ALA A 275 5.46 6.57 28.30
CA ALA A 275 5.83 5.82 29.50
C ALA A 275 7.22 6.15 30.05
N GLY A 276 7.94 7.11 29.43
CA GLY A 276 9.24 7.57 29.91
C GLY A 276 10.43 6.68 29.53
N VAL A 277 10.23 5.70 28.65
CA VAL A 277 11.31 4.83 28.15
C VAL A 277 12.19 5.62 27.18
N ARG A 278 13.39 5.99 27.60
CA ARG A 278 14.31 6.83 26.80
C ARG A 278 14.93 6.11 25.61
N GLN A 279 15.20 4.81 25.74
CA GLN A 279 15.82 3.97 24.68
C GLN A 279 15.04 2.66 24.54
N PRO A 280 13.94 2.65 23.78
CA PRO A 280 13.17 1.45 23.54
C PRO A 280 14.00 0.45 22.72
N ASP A 281 13.91 -0.83 23.08
CA ASP A 281 14.53 -1.90 22.30
C ASP A 281 13.74 -2.11 21.00
N MET A 282 14.36 -1.71 19.87
CA MET A 282 13.72 -1.79 18.56
C MET A 282 13.42 -3.23 18.13
N LEU A 283 14.24 -4.22 18.56
CA LEU A 283 13.99 -5.62 18.25
C LEU A 283 12.76 -6.14 19.04
N LEU A 284 12.61 -5.70 20.30
CA LEU A 284 11.42 -6.01 21.09
C LEU A 284 10.16 -5.43 20.46
N ILE A 285 10.20 -4.17 20.02
CA ILE A 285 9.08 -3.51 19.35
C ILE A 285 8.72 -4.24 18.06
N LEU A 286 9.72 -4.61 17.25
CA LEU A 286 9.52 -5.35 16.02
C LEU A 286 8.86 -6.71 16.27
N SER A 287 9.39 -7.46 17.24
CA SER A 287 8.87 -8.79 17.60
C SER A 287 7.44 -8.72 18.15
N PHE A 288 7.17 -7.75 19.01
CA PHE A 288 5.82 -7.56 19.55
C PHE A 288 4.84 -7.12 18.45
N SER A 289 5.26 -6.21 17.55
CA SER A 289 4.43 -5.80 16.41
C SER A 289 4.13 -6.95 15.46
N PHE A 290 5.10 -7.88 15.25
CA PHE A 290 4.91 -9.08 14.45
C PHE A 290 3.84 -9.98 15.05
N LEU A 291 3.93 -10.30 16.33
CA LEU A 291 2.95 -11.13 17.02
C LEU A 291 1.56 -10.48 17.02
N LEU A 292 1.49 -9.18 17.32
CA LEU A 292 0.23 -8.45 17.33
C LEU A 292 -0.44 -8.44 15.94
N GLN A 293 0.30 -8.17 14.88
CA GLN A 293 -0.25 -8.16 13.52
C GLN A 293 -0.66 -9.57 13.09
N THR A 294 0.09 -10.60 13.45
CA THR A 294 -0.27 -12.00 13.18
C THR A 294 -1.58 -12.40 13.88
N ILE A 295 -1.81 -11.92 15.11
CA ILE A 295 -3.07 -12.17 15.83
C ILE A 295 -4.25 -11.44 15.16
N ILE A 296 -4.06 -10.18 14.77
CA ILE A 296 -5.11 -9.36 14.15
C ILE A 296 -5.46 -9.86 12.75
N SER A 297 -4.44 -10.22 11.95
CA SER A 297 -4.59 -10.63 10.56
C SER A 297 -3.65 -11.79 10.22
N PRO A 298 -4.00 -13.04 10.58
CA PRO A 298 -3.15 -14.21 10.32
C PRO A 298 -2.81 -14.40 8.84
N SER A 299 -3.74 -14.03 7.94
CA SER A 299 -3.54 -14.10 6.48
C SER A 299 -2.44 -13.18 5.94
N ASP A 300 -1.99 -12.19 6.73
CA ASP A 300 -0.88 -11.33 6.32
C ASP A 300 0.45 -12.10 6.26
N LEU A 301 0.57 -13.22 6.99
CA LEU A 301 1.76 -14.09 6.94
C LEU A 301 2.06 -14.64 5.53
N GLU A 302 1.04 -14.82 4.68
CA GLU A 302 1.20 -15.25 3.28
C GLU A 302 1.52 -14.08 2.34
N ASN A 303 1.40 -12.85 2.83
CA ASN A 303 1.59 -11.67 2.00
C ASN A 303 3.08 -11.33 1.84
N ALA A 304 3.53 -11.24 0.58
CA ALA A 304 4.91 -10.87 0.26
C ALA A 304 5.34 -9.55 0.92
N GLY A 305 4.44 -8.55 0.96
CA GLY A 305 4.72 -7.27 1.60
C GLY A 305 4.95 -7.36 3.10
N PHE A 306 4.24 -8.26 3.79
CA PHE A 306 4.47 -8.56 5.20
C PHE A 306 5.86 -9.17 5.41
N MET A 307 6.16 -10.27 4.70
CA MET A 307 7.41 -11.00 4.84
C MET A 307 8.63 -10.12 4.55
N LEU A 308 8.61 -9.39 3.42
CA LEU A 308 9.69 -8.50 3.02
C LEU A 308 9.87 -7.35 4.00
N SER A 309 8.77 -6.81 4.52
CA SER A 309 8.79 -5.68 5.43
C SER A 309 9.37 -6.02 6.80
N TYR A 310 8.96 -7.14 7.40
CA TYR A 310 9.53 -7.64 8.66
C TYR A 310 10.95 -8.16 8.48
N GLY A 311 11.22 -8.89 7.40
CA GLY A 311 12.55 -9.38 7.05
C GLY A 311 13.57 -8.26 6.88
N ALA A 312 13.22 -7.21 6.12
CA ALA A 312 14.10 -6.06 5.93
C ALA A 312 14.47 -5.38 7.27
N LEU A 313 13.47 -5.11 8.11
CA LEU A 313 13.75 -4.43 9.39
C LEU A 313 14.50 -5.32 10.36
N ALA A 314 14.22 -6.64 10.40
CA ALA A 314 15.00 -7.59 11.17
C ALA A 314 16.47 -7.62 10.73
N GLY A 315 16.73 -7.65 9.42
CA GLY A 315 18.08 -7.59 8.85
C GLY A 315 18.82 -6.31 9.23
N ILE A 316 18.17 -5.15 9.13
CA ILE A 316 18.75 -3.87 9.55
C ILE A 316 19.12 -3.89 11.05
N LEU A 317 18.24 -4.40 11.90
CA LEU A 317 18.46 -4.41 13.35
C LEU A 317 19.51 -5.42 13.81
N LEU A 318 19.57 -6.59 13.17
CA LEU A 318 20.49 -7.68 13.56
C LEU A 318 21.89 -7.48 12.99
N VAL A 319 22.00 -7.11 11.72
CA VAL A 319 23.28 -7.09 10.98
C VAL A 319 23.76 -5.66 10.72
N GLY A 320 22.84 -4.69 10.53
CA GLY A 320 23.17 -3.33 10.12
C GLY A 320 24.17 -2.62 11.00
N ARG A 321 24.08 -2.76 12.33
CA ARG A 321 25.07 -2.14 13.27
C ARG A 321 26.50 -2.64 13.06
N GLY A 322 26.66 -3.93 12.77
CA GLY A 322 27.98 -4.53 12.48
C GLY A 322 28.54 -3.97 11.17
N LEU A 323 27.70 -3.95 10.15
CA LEU A 323 28.06 -3.41 8.84
C LEU A 323 28.40 -1.92 8.91
N THR A 324 27.64 -1.12 9.66
CA THR A 324 27.93 0.32 9.82
C THR A 324 29.32 0.54 10.40
N ARG A 325 29.72 -0.22 11.44
CA ARG A 325 31.07 -0.13 12.02
C ARG A 325 32.17 -0.54 11.02
N PHE A 326 31.88 -1.49 10.16
CA PHE A 326 32.79 -1.91 9.11
C PHE A 326 32.95 -0.82 8.05
N PHE A 327 31.85 -0.33 7.50
CA PHE A 327 31.89 0.66 6.41
C PHE A 327 32.37 2.05 6.86
N THR A 328 32.14 2.46 8.11
CA THR A 328 32.67 3.74 8.64
C THR A 328 34.18 3.85 8.67
N ARG A 329 34.89 2.72 8.44
CA ARG A 329 36.36 2.74 8.27
C ARG A 329 36.79 3.28 6.89
N PHE A 330 35.88 3.23 5.89
CA PHE A 330 36.20 3.52 4.50
C PHE A 330 35.42 4.73 3.95
N MET A 331 34.32 5.12 4.61
CA MET A 331 33.44 6.18 4.11
C MET A 331 32.76 6.95 5.25
N PRO A 332 32.27 8.18 4.97
CA PRO A 332 31.53 8.99 5.96
C PRO A 332 30.32 8.26 6.52
N TYR A 333 30.01 8.54 7.79
CA TYR A 333 28.95 7.84 8.58
C TYR A 333 27.59 7.79 7.87
N TYR A 334 27.21 8.87 7.17
CA TYR A 334 25.93 8.93 6.45
C TYR A 334 25.84 7.84 5.35
N PHE A 335 26.85 7.74 4.51
CA PHE A 335 26.90 6.73 3.44
C PHE A 335 27.06 5.32 4.02
N ALA A 336 27.92 5.17 5.01
CA ALA A 336 28.09 3.90 5.73
C ALA A 336 26.80 3.40 6.36
N GLY A 337 26.00 4.29 6.98
CA GLY A 337 24.72 3.97 7.57
C GLY A 337 23.68 3.55 6.54
N SER A 338 23.54 4.31 5.46
CA SER A 338 22.61 4.00 4.38
C SER A 338 22.95 2.69 3.67
N LEU A 339 24.22 2.48 3.33
CA LEU A 339 24.70 1.24 2.70
C LEU A 339 24.50 0.03 3.62
N SER A 340 24.79 0.18 4.91
CA SER A 340 24.62 -0.89 5.92
C SER A 340 23.15 -1.26 6.10
N ALA A 341 22.27 -0.29 6.10
CA ALA A 341 20.82 -0.53 6.18
C ALA A 341 20.34 -1.30 4.95
N SER A 342 20.76 -0.88 3.75
CA SER A 342 20.41 -1.56 2.50
C SER A 342 20.97 -2.98 2.43
N CYS A 343 22.25 -3.19 2.78
CA CYS A 343 22.84 -4.53 2.87
C CYS A 343 22.12 -5.39 3.90
N GLY A 344 21.89 -4.88 5.12
CA GLY A 344 21.20 -5.60 6.17
C GLY A 344 19.80 -6.02 5.77
N ALA A 345 19.05 -5.12 5.14
CA ALA A 345 17.73 -5.43 4.59
C ALA A 345 17.80 -6.53 3.54
N GLN A 346 18.71 -6.40 2.56
CA GLN A 346 18.79 -7.36 1.46
C GLN A 346 19.27 -8.75 1.87
N ILE A 347 20.14 -8.89 2.85
CA ILE A 347 20.55 -10.21 3.37
C ILE A 347 19.31 -11.04 3.78
N PHE A 348 18.30 -10.42 4.38
CA PHE A 348 17.08 -11.10 4.82
C PHE A 348 16.00 -11.15 3.77
N THR A 349 15.94 -10.17 2.88
CA THR A 349 14.87 -10.09 1.85
C THR A 349 15.24 -10.82 0.56
N ALA A 350 16.52 -10.97 0.23
CA ALA A 350 16.95 -11.65 -0.99
C ALA A 350 16.43 -13.10 -1.11
N PRO A 351 16.56 -13.97 -0.08
CA PRO A 351 16.02 -15.33 -0.17
C PRO A 351 14.49 -15.34 -0.31
N ILE A 352 13.80 -14.40 0.32
CA ILE A 352 12.34 -14.25 0.20
C ILE A 352 11.97 -13.82 -1.22
N SER A 353 12.69 -12.83 -1.78
CA SER A 353 12.45 -12.34 -3.13
C SER A 353 12.72 -13.39 -4.19
N LEU A 354 13.80 -14.14 -4.08
CA LEU A 354 14.12 -15.24 -4.98
C LEU A 354 13.04 -16.32 -4.97
N ARG A 355 12.55 -16.68 -3.77
CA ARG A 355 11.47 -17.67 -3.65
C ARG A 355 10.13 -17.20 -4.20
N LEU A 356 9.77 -15.92 -3.99
CA LEU A 356 8.43 -15.41 -4.36
C LEU A 356 8.38 -14.84 -5.77
N PHE A 357 9.46 -14.25 -6.27
CA PHE A 357 9.48 -13.53 -7.55
C PHE A 357 10.46 -14.14 -8.56
N GLY A 358 11.24 -15.16 -8.17
CA GLY A 358 12.24 -15.79 -9.03
C GLY A 358 13.41 -14.86 -9.42
N SER A 359 13.48 -13.65 -8.89
CA SER A 359 14.48 -12.65 -9.27
C SER A 359 14.94 -11.80 -8.10
N PHE A 360 16.19 -11.35 -8.18
CA PHE A 360 16.82 -10.49 -7.20
C PHE A 360 17.81 -9.54 -7.90
N SER A 361 17.81 -8.27 -7.52
CA SER A 361 18.70 -7.26 -8.09
C SER A 361 19.66 -6.72 -7.02
N PRO A 362 20.94 -7.15 -7.02
CA PRO A 362 21.94 -6.70 -6.05
C PRO A 362 22.24 -5.20 -6.14
N VAL A 363 22.10 -4.61 -7.32
CA VAL A 363 22.35 -3.19 -7.54
C VAL A 363 21.43 -2.29 -6.68
N GLY A 364 20.29 -2.82 -6.24
CA GLY A 364 19.37 -2.13 -5.34
C GLY A 364 20.01 -1.67 -4.02
N ILE A 365 21.12 -2.29 -3.59
CA ILE A 365 21.90 -1.86 -2.41
C ILE A 365 22.47 -0.45 -2.67
N ILE A 366 23.15 -0.28 -3.81
CA ILE A 366 23.79 0.99 -4.18
C ILE A 366 22.72 1.99 -4.63
N ALA A 367 21.81 1.55 -5.48
CA ALA A 367 20.73 2.39 -6.02
C ALA A 367 19.90 3.04 -4.91
N SER A 368 19.60 2.33 -3.83
CA SER A 368 18.82 2.87 -2.70
C SER A 368 19.53 4.01 -1.97
N VAL A 369 20.87 4.03 -1.93
CA VAL A 369 21.64 5.12 -1.30
C VAL A 369 21.41 6.45 -2.02
N PHE A 370 21.27 6.41 -3.35
CA PHE A 370 21.04 7.60 -4.17
C PHE A 370 19.57 7.94 -4.35
N VAL A 371 18.72 6.93 -4.56
CA VAL A 371 17.30 7.13 -4.88
C VAL A 371 16.48 7.47 -3.63
N SER A 372 16.79 6.91 -2.45
CA SER A 372 16.00 7.19 -1.24
C SER A 372 16.00 8.66 -0.83
N PRO A 373 17.13 9.41 -0.84
CA PRO A 373 17.10 10.84 -0.54
C PRO A 373 16.35 11.65 -1.62
N LEU A 374 16.44 11.28 -2.90
CA LEU A 374 15.69 11.95 -3.97
C LEU A 374 14.18 11.77 -3.79
N ILE A 375 13.73 10.54 -3.50
CA ILE A 375 12.33 10.25 -3.20
C ILE A 375 11.87 10.97 -1.94
N SER A 376 12.75 11.11 -0.93
CA SER A 376 12.42 11.84 0.29
C SER A 376 12.17 13.32 0.01
N ILE A 377 13.05 13.96 -0.76
CA ILE A 377 12.88 15.35 -1.19
C ILE A 377 11.58 15.49 -1.98
N PHE A 378 11.37 14.64 -2.98
CA PHE A 378 10.18 14.62 -3.81
C PHE A 378 8.88 14.52 -3.00
N ILE A 379 8.82 13.65 -1.97
CA ILE A 379 7.66 13.53 -1.09
C ILE A 379 7.46 14.80 -0.26
N TYR A 380 8.53 15.39 0.30
CA TYR A 380 8.39 16.62 1.09
C TYR A 380 7.95 17.80 0.22
N THR A 381 8.52 17.95 -0.97
CA THR A 381 8.10 18.96 -1.95
C THR A 381 6.63 18.75 -2.34
N ALA A 382 6.25 17.51 -2.64
CA ALA A 382 4.87 17.17 -2.98
C ALA A 382 3.89 17.53 -1.85
N LEU A 383 4.19 17.15 -0.60
CA LEU A 383 3.33 17.47 0.55
C LEU A 383 3.21 18.98 0.78
N PHE A 384 4.29 19.71 0.61
CA PHE A 384 4.28 21.17 0.69
C PHE A 384 3.42 21.80 -0.43
N LEU A 385 3.60 21.36 -1.67
CA LEU A 385 2.83 21.85 -2.82
C LEU A 385 1.36 21.47 -2.72
N ILE A 386 1.02 20.27 -2.24
CA ILE A 386 -0.38 19.87 -1.96
C ILE A 386 -1.02 20.83 -0.97
N LEU A 387 -0.32 21.17 0.13
CA LEU A 387 -0.83 22.11 1.12
C LEU A 387 -1.07 23.51 0.50
N LEU A 388 -0.14 24.00 -0.32
CA LEU A 388 -0.29 25.26 -1.03
C LEU A 388 -1.44 25.24 -2.02
N CYS A 389 -1.60 24.15 -2.79
CA CYS A 389 -2.69 24.01 -3.76
C CYS A 389 -4.08 23.89 -3.09
N LEU A 390 -4.15 23.37 -1.88
CA LEU A 390 -5.38 23.37 -1.08
C LEU A 390 -5.78 24.78 -0.64
N LEU A 391 -4.80 25.66 -0.38
CA LEU A 391 -5.03 27.08 -0.02
C LEU A 391 -5.26 27.95 -1.27
N PHE A 392 -4.54 27.68 -2.35
CA PHE A 392 -4.54 28.44 -3.59
C PHE A 392 -4.63 27.50 -4.81
N PRO A 393 -5.83 27.03 -5.20
CA PRO A 393 -6.02 26.05 -6.28
C PRO A 393 -5.35 26.39 -7.62
N PRO A 394 -5.27 27.65 -8.08
CA PRO A 394 -4.60 27.99 -9.35
C PRO A 394 -3.11 27.62 -9.37
N LEU A 395 -2.49 27.50 -8.20
CA LEU A 395 -1.06 27.15 -8.07
C LEU A 395 -0.75 25.74 -8.60
N ALA A 396 -1.74 24.87 -8.70
CA ALA A 396 -1.56 23.49 -9.17
C ALA A 396 -0.94 23.41 -10.58
N SER A 397 -1.30 24.31 -11.47
CA SER A 397 -0.74 24.36 -12.82
C SER A 397 0.72 24.83 -12.84
N TYR A 398 1.04 25.84 -12.03
CA TYR A 398 2.42 26.37 -11.95
C TYR A 398 3.37 25.43 -11.23
N SER A 399 2.90 24.73 -10.19
CA SER A 399 3.70 23.77 -9.44
C SER A 399 4.03 22.52 -10.23
N ALA A 400 3.31 22.23 -11.31
CA ALA A 400 3.60 21.10 -12.21
C ALA A 400 5.04 21.12 -12.74
N PHE A 401 5.59 22.29 -13.04
CA PHE A 401 6.97 22.43 -13.52
C PHE A 401 8.01 21.90 -12.51
N PHE A 402 7.87 22.23 -11.24
CA PHE A 402 8.80 21.77 -10.20
C PHE A 402 8.69 20.25 -10.00
N VAL A 403 7.47 19.72 -9.95
CA VAL A 403 7.22 18.29 -9.81
C VAL A 403 7.79 17.52 -11.01
N GLU A 404 7.70 18.08 -12.23
CA GLU A 404 8.23 17.45 -13.44
C GLU A 404 9.75 17.39 -13.46
N ILE A 405 10.46 18.43 -12.99
CA ILE A 405 11.92 18.42 -12.86
C ILE A 405 12.37 17.31 -11.91
N GLU A 406 11.80 17.25 -10.71
CA GLU A 406 12.16 16.23 -9.72
C GLU A 406 11.83 14.83 -10.23
N TYR A 407 10.68 14.66 -10.88
CA TYR A 407 10.27 13.39 -11.50
C TYR A 407 11.28 12.94 -12.57
N ASN A 408 11.69 13.82 -13.48
CA ASN A 408 12.64 13.50 -14.53
C ASN A 408 14.02 13.14 -13.97
N LEU A 409 14.45 13.80 -12.89
CA LEU A 409 15.69 13.45 -12.19
C LEU A 409 15.59 12.03 -11.59
N ILE A 410 14.48 11.71 -10.92
CA ILE A 410 14.24 10.36 -10.36
C ILE A 410 14.23 9.33 -11.50
N LYS A 411 13.51 9.61 -12.60
CA LYS A 411 13.41 8.73 -13.77
C LYS A 411 14.79 8.47 -14.38
N PHE A 412 15.64 9.50 -14.51
CA PHE A 412 17.00 9.36 -15.01
C PHE A 412 17.85 8.48 -14.10
N VAL A 413 17.89 8.76 -12.79
CA VAL A 413 18.71 8.00 -11.83
C VAL A 413 18.26 6.55 -11.73
N VAL A 414 16.95 6.29 -11.64
CA VAL A 414 16.41 4.93 -11.58
C VAL A 414 16.64 4.20 -12.90
N GLY A 415 16.49 4.89 -14.04
CA GLY A 415 16.79 4.36 -15.36
C GLY A 415 18.26 3.94 -15.49
N PHE A 416 19.20 4.74 -14.99
CA PHE A 416 20.63 4.38 -14.99
C PHE A 416 20.87 3.05 -14.25
N PHE A 417 20.30 2.85 -13.06
CA PHE A 417 20.47 1.63 -12.30
C PHE A 417 19.68 0.42 -12.87
N SER A 418 18.66 0.64 -13.67
CA SER A 418 17.86 -0.45 -14.26
C SER A 418 18.58 -1.26 -15.34
N HIS A 419 19.70 -0.74 -15.88
CA HIS A 419 20.54 -1.46 -16.86
C HIS A 419 21.49 -2.47 -16.20
N ALA A 420 21.58 -2.50 -14.86
CA ALA A 420 22.43 -3.45 -14.17
C ALA A 420 21.85 -4.88 -14.24
N PRO A 421 22.73 -5.90 -14.21
CA PRO A 421 22.30 -7.30 -14.31
C PRO A 421 21.37 -7.69 -13.13
N VAL A 422 20.29 -8.34 -13.45
CA VAL A 422 19.34 -8.93 -12.50
C VAL A 422 19.62 -10.43 -12.41
N TRP A 423 19.77 -10.95 -11.20
CA TRP A 423 19.88 -12.39 -10.99
C TRP A 423 18.49 -13.01 -10.99
N SER A 424 18.25 -13.93 -11.93
CA SER A 424 17.05 -14.74 -11.99
C SER A 424 17.40 -16.20 -11.80
N ILE A 425 16.58 -16.92 -11.04
CA ILE A 425 16.62 -18.38 -11.01
C ILE A 425 15.75 -18.81 -12.19
N ALA A 426 16.40 -19.49 -13.17
CA ALA A 426 15.72 -20.08 -14.32
C ALA A 426 14.81 -21.23 -13.88
#